data_d18f49bf194027f4ce158169f0c17f8d
#
_entry.id   d18f49bf194027f4ce158169f0c17f8d
#
_cell.length_a   1.000
_cell.length_b   1.000
_cell.length_c   1.000
_cell.angle_alpha   90.00
_cell.angle_beta   90.00
_cell.angle_gamma   90.00
#
_symmetry.space_group_name_H-M   'P 1'
#
loop_
_entity.id
_entity.type
_entity.pdbx_description
1 polymer ?
#
loop_
_entity_poly.entity_id
_entity_poly.type
_entity_poly.pdbx_seq_one_letter_code
_entity_poly.pdbx_strand_id
1 'polypeptide(L)'
;MRKSRLSKIIQYKLIEHFVSGSTARCAADLVGVNKNTAAYYFHRLRELIYRAVEDATPFAGEVEVDESYFYLTGYKGGRRKGKRGRGAAGKVPVFGILKRGGQVYTKVIPDAKASTLMPIMQERIVPDSIVYSDALPSYNVLDVSDFHHHRINHSRLFARGKNHINGIENFWNQAKRHMRKFNGVPKEHFPLFLKECEWRFNNPSPQVQLKQLKHWVKKHLI
;
A
#
# COMPACT_ATOMS: atom_id res chain seq x y z
N MET A 1 -2.91 17.74 14.16
CA MET A 1 -4.30 17.17 14.12
C MET A 1 -5.08 17.59 15.37
N ARG A 2 -6.45 17.68 15.31
CA ARG A 2 -7.27 17.96 16.50
C ARG A 2 -7.21 16.77 17.47
N LYS A 3 -7.12 17.00 18.79
CA LYS A 3 -7.14 15.97 19.81
C LYS A 3 -8.45 15.17 19.81
N SER A 4 -8.38 13.89 20.19
CA SER A 4 -9.56 13.01 20.30
C SER A 4 -10.33 13.33 21.58
N ARG A 5 -11.69 13.23 21.51
CA ARG A 5 -12.55 13.33 22.69
C ARG A 5 -12.73 11.99 23.40
N LEU A 6 -12.23 10.88 22.82
CA LEU A 6 -12.29 9.56 23.44
C LEU A 6 -11.30 9.47 24.60
N SER A 7 -11.68 8.77 25.66
CA SER A 7 -10.75 8.48 26.75
C SER A 7 -9.53 7.69 26.23
N LYS A 8 -8.39 7.82 26.90
CA LYS A 8 -7.15 7.13 26.54
C LYS A 8 -7.33 5.60 26.49
N ILE A 9 -8.12 5.04 27.40
CA ILE A 9 -8.43 3.61 27.47
C ILE A 9 -9.17 3.17 26.21
N ILE A 10 -10.20 3.89 25.80
CA ILE A 10 -10.97 3.61 24.59
C ILE A 10 -10.11 3.72 23.34
N GLN A 11 -9.27 4.76 23.26
CA GLN A 11 -8.34 4.92 22.14
C GLN A 11 -7.40 3.71 22.01
N TYR A 12 -6.83 3.22 23.11
CA TYR A 12 -5.92 2.07 23.07
C TYR A 12 -6.62 0.77 22.68
N LYS A 13 -7.84 0.51 23.16
CA LYS A 13 -8.63 -0.63 22.70
C LYS A 13 -8.93 -0.56 21.19
N LEU A 14 -9.27 0.61 20.66
CA LEU A 14 -9.48 0.80 19.22
C LEU A 14 -8.20 0.58 18.41
N ILE A 15 -7.02 0.99 18.93
CA ILE A 15 -5.73 0.71 18.29
C ILE A 15 -5.45 -0.80 18.24
N GLU A 16 -5.74 -1.54 19.32
CA GLU A 16 -5.57 -2.99 19.37
C GLU A 16 -6.44 -3.69 18.31
N HIS A 17 -7.71 -3.28 18.18
CA HIS A 17 -8.60 -3.78 17.13
C HIS A 17 -8.14 -3.37 15.72
N PHE A 18 -7.58 -2.17 15.54
CA PHE A 18 -7.01 -1.75 14.27
C PHE A 18 -5.82 -2.64 13.89
N VAL A 19 -4.87 -2.85 14.80
CA VAL A 19 -3.69 -3.70 14.58
C VAL A 19 -4.09 -5.14 14.27
N SER A 20 -5.07 -5.70 15.00
CA SER A 20 -5.61 -7.05 14.72
C SER A 20 -6.28 -7.17 13.35
N GLY A 21 -6.49 -6.05 12.67
CA GLY A 21 -7.12 -6.02 11.35
C GLY A 21 -8.65 -6.09 11.39
N SER A 22 -9.30 -5.87 12.52
CA SER A 22 -10.76 -5.79 12.64
C SER A 22 -11.32 -4.62 11.83
N THR A 23 -12.59 -4.72 11.40
CA THR A 23 -13.28 -3.56 10.82
C THR A 23 -13.66 -2.57 11.91
N ALA A 24 -13.79 -1.29 11.56
CA ALA A 24 -14.21 -0.27 12.52
C ALA A 24 -15.59 -0.55 13.12
N ARG A 25 -16.50 -1.19 12.38
CA ARG A 25 -17.83 -1.61 12.87
C ARG A 25 -17.69 -2.67 13.96
N CYS A 26 -16.93 -3.72 13.71
CA CYS A 26 -16.68 -4.78 14.69
C CYS A 26 -15.99 -4.22 15.94
N ALA A 27 -14.97 -3.36 15.75
CA ALA A 27 -14.28 -2.72 16.86
C ALA A 27 -15.22 -1.81 17.69
N ALA A 28 -16.15 -1.11 17.03
CA ALA A 28 -17.14 -0.27 17.72
C ALA A 28 -18.03 -1.07 18.67
N ASP A 29 -18.56 -2.21 18.18
CA ASP A 29 -19.41 -3.10 18.94
C ASP A 29 -18.68 -3.69 20.16
N LEU A 30 -17.43 -4.13 19.99
CA LEU A 30 -16.60 -4.73 21.05
C LEU A 30 -16.12 -3.72 22.09
N VAL A 31 -15.88 -2.46 21.70
CA VAL A 31 -15.37 -1.40 22.59
C VAL A 31 -16.50 -0.59 23.23
N GLY A 32 -17.73 -0.72 22.73
CA GLY A 32 -18.88 0.03 23.20
C GLY A 32 -18.90 1.50 22.77
N VAL A 33 -18.49 1.79 21.51
CA VAL A 33 -18.54 3.14 20.96
C VAL A 33 -19.41 3.20 19.70
N ASN A 34 -19.84 4.40 19.31
CA ASN A 34 -20.59 4.56 18.08
C ASN A 34 -19.75 4.17 16.85
N LYS A 35 -20.35 3.46 15.89
CA LYS A 35 -19.68 2.98 14.66
C LYS A 35 -19.01 4.10 13.85
N ASN A 36 -19.63 5.29 13.78
CA ASN A 36 -19.07 6.43 13.05
C ASN A 36 -17.85 6.99 13.81
N THR A 37 -17.87 6.96 15.14
CA THR A 37 -16.73 7.38 15.98
C THR A 37 -15.54 6.46 15.77
N ALA A 38 -15.74 5.13 15.77
CA ALA A 38 -14.69 4.16 15.49
C ALA A 38 -14.17 4.28 14.06
N ALA A 39 -15.06 4.45 13.07
CA ALA A 39 -14.66 4.63 11.67
C ALA A 39 -13.82 5.90 11.49
N TYR A 40 -14.23 7.02 12.09
CA TYR A 40 -13.46 8.26 12.07
C TYR A 40 -12.11 8.11 12.80
N TYR A 41 -12.08 7.39 13.92
CA TYR A 41 -10.84 7.14 14.64
C TYR A 41 -9.86 6.28 13.82
N PHE A 42 -10.34 5.22 13.16
CA PHE A 42 -9.54 4.40 12.25
C PHE A 42 -9.04 5.21 11.03
N HIS A 43 -9.85 6.13 10.52
CA HIS A 43 -9.40 7.06 9.47
C HIS A 43 -8.21 7.90 9.96
N ARG A 44 -8.29 8.45 11.17
CA ARG A 44 -7.18 9.23 11.75
C ARG A 44 -5.92 8.40 12.01
N LEU A 45 -6.06 7.11 12.37
CA LEU A 45 -4.90 6.21 12.47
C LEU A 45 -4.22 6.06 11.11
N ARG A 46 -5.01 5.92 10.03
CA ARG A 46 -4.46 5.88 8.65
C ARG A 46 -3.77 7.16 8.24
N GLU A 47 -4.29 8.32 8.63
CA GLU A 47 -3.62 9.61 8.40
C GLU A 47 -2.27 9.70 9.13
N LEU A 48 -2.17 9.16 10.35
CA LEU A 48 -0.89 9.08 11.08
C LEU A 48 0.10 8.14 10.39
N ILE A 49 -0.36 6.98 9.95
CA ILE A 49 0.45 6.02 9.18
C ILE A 49 0.95 6.68 7.90
N TYR A 50 0.04 7.30 7.12
CA TYR A 50 0.38 7.95 5.85
C TYR A 50 1.54 8.94 6.04
N ARG A 51 1.43 9.83 7.01
CA ARG A 51 2.48 10.82 7.32
C ARG A 51 3.80 10.19 7.75
N ALA A 52 3.74 9.09 8.52
CA ALA A 52 4.93 8.44 9.04
C ALA A 52 5.72 7.61 8.00
N VAL A 53 5.05 7.14 6.93
CA VAL A 53 5.69 6.30 5.88
C VAL A 53 6.05 7.07 4.61
N GLU A 54 5.63 8.35 4.49
CA GLU A 54 5.91 9.16 3.30
C GLU A 54 7.37 9.57 3.18
N ASP A 55 8.07 9.71 4.31
CA ASP A 55 9.49 10.14 4.41
C ASP A 55 10.49 8.97 4.27
N ALA A 56 10.11 7.88 3.60
CA ALA A 56 11.00 6.72 3.41
C ALA A 56 12.27 7.10 2.61
N THR A 57 13.43 6.63 3.08
CA THR A 57 14.70 6.79 2.38
C THR A 57 14.72 6.00 1.07
N PRO A 58 15.43 6.48 0.03
CA PRO A 58 15.58 5.74 -1.22
C PRO A 58 16.18 4.35 -1.01
N PHE A 59 15.77 3.40 -1.85
CA PHE A 59 16.24 2.03 -1.82
C PHE A 59 17.54 1.87 -2.61
N ALA A 60 18.51 1.14 -2.07
CA ALA A 60 19.75 0.78 -2.71
C ALA A 60 19.89 -0.74 -2.88
N GLY A 61 20.59 -1.19 -3.91
CA GLY A 61 20.89 -2.59 -4.20
C GLY A 61 19.79 -3.26 -5.05
N GLU A 62 19.35 -4.47 -4.70
CA GLU A 62 18.37 -5.21 -5.50
C GLU A 62 16.95 -4.77 -5.16
N VAL A 63 16.19 -4.28 -6.16
CA VAL A 63 14.81 -3.85 -6.02
C VAL A 63 13.91 -4.49 -7.07
N GLU A 64 12.67 -4.77 -6.70
CA GLU A 64 11.61 -5.25 -7.60
C GLU A 64 10.63 -4.10 -7.82
N VAL A 65 10.20 -3.88 -9.08
CA VAL A 65 9.19 -2.89 -9.44
C VAL A 65 8.05 -3.55 -10.20
N ASP A 66 6.82 -3.14 -9.89
CA ASP A 66 5.62 -3.68 -10.53
C ASP A 66 4.43 -2.74 -10.34
N GLU A 67 3.42 -2.85 -11.20
CA GLU A 67 2.14 -2.18 -11.06
C GLU A 67 1.03 -3.14 -10.66
N SER A 68 0.12 -2.62 -9.87
CA SER A 68 -1.11 -3.33 -9.53
C SER A 68 -2.33 -2.44 -9.68
N TYR A 69 -3.47 -3.07 -9.95
CA TYR A 69 -4.73 -2.40 -10.17
C TYR A 69 -5.74 -2.80 -9.10
N PHE A 70 -6.28 -1.79 -8.39
CA PHE A 70 -7.25 -1.99 -7.33
C PHE A 70 -8.64 -1.58 -7.75
N TYR A 71 -9.61 -2.47 -7.53
CA TYR A 71 -11.02 -2.13 -7.65
C TYR A 71 -11.50 -1.46 -6.37
N LEU A 72 -11.94 -0.23 -6.47
CA LEU A 72 -12.64 0.42 -5.36
C LEU A 72 -14.13 0.11 -5.50
N THR A 73 -14.59 -0.95 -4.80
CA THR A 73 -15.99 -1.33 -4.77
C THR A 73 -16.74 -0.35 -3.88
N GLY A 74 -17.36 0.65 -4.47
CA GLY A 74 -18.09 1.70 -3.75
C GLY A 74 -19.17 2.38 -4.57
N TYR A 75 -19.52 1.82 -5.72
CA TYR A 75 -20.63 2.35 -6.48
C TYR A 75 -21.90 1.56 -6.18
N LYS A 76 -22.84 2.19 -5.44
CA LYS A 76 -24.19 1.68 -5.23
C LYS A 76 -24.85 1.38 -6.59
N GLY A 77 -25.23 0.12 -6.82
CA GLY A 77 -26.36 -0.25 -7.67
C GLY A 77 -26.23 -0.15 -9.18
N GLY A 78 -25.08 0.09 -9.77
CA GLY A 78 -24.89 0.04 -11.22
C GLY A 78 -24.38 -1.34 -11.67
N ARG A 79 -25.14 -2.09 -12.51
CA ARG A 79 -24.60 -3.21 -13.30
C ARG A 79 -23.31 -2.73 -13.96
N ARG A 80 -22.20 -3.44 -13.74
CA ARG A 80 -20.92 -3.16 -14.39
C ARG A 80 -21.07 -3.26 -15.90
N LYS A 81 -21.37 -2.16 -16.58
CA LYS A 81 -21.20 -2.02 -18.02
C LYS A 81 -19.71 -1.75 -18.27
N GLY A 82 -18.93 -2.79 -18.43
CA GLY A 82 -17.53 -2.70 -18.80
C GLY A 82 -17.13 -3.95 -19.56
N LYS A 83 -16.40 -3.79 -20.67
CA LYS A 83 -15.84 -4.91 -21.43
C LYS A 83 -15.00 -5.78 -20.49
N ARG A 84 -15.21 -7.10 -20.51
CA ARG A 84 -14.31 -8.08 -19.89
C ARG A 84 -12.93 -7.94 -20.54
N GLY A 85 -11.90 -7.67 -19.74
CA GLY A 85 -10.53 -7.53 -20.22
C GLY A 85 -9.62 -6.88 -19.17
N ARG A 86 -8.33 -6.84 -19.42
CA ARG A 86 -7.32 -6.14 -18.61
C ARG A 86 -7.50 -4.60 -18.58
N GLY A 87 -8.58 -4.07 -19.16
CA GLY A 87 -8.87 -2.64 -19.22
C GLY A 87 -9.00 -2.01 -17.84
N ALA A 88 -8.36 -0.84 -17.68
CA ALA A 88 -8.27 -0.06 -16.45
C ALA A 88 -9.59 0.61 -16.01
N ALA A 89 -10.70 0.41 -16.73
CA ALA A 89 -11.98 1.08 -16.45
C ALA A 89 -12.45 0.78 -15.02
N GLY A 90 -12.45 1.81 -14.16
CA GLY A 90 -12.89 1.73 -12.76
C GLY A 90 -11.85 1.15 -11.79
N LYS A 91 -10.62 0.90 -12.22
CA LYS A 91 -9.50 0.50 -11.35
C LYS A 91 -8.60 1.70 -11.04
N VAL A 92 -8.00 1.69 -9.88
CA VAL A 92 -6.96 2.64 -9.51
C VAL A 92 -5.61 1.96 -9.72
N PRO A 93 -4.75 2.47 -10.61
CA PRO A 93 -3.41 1.95 -10.79
C PRO A 93 -2.52 2.39 -9.64
N VAL A 94 -1.66 1.48 -9.20
CA VAL A 94 -0.69 1.68 -8.14
C VAL A 94 0.66 1.18 -8.61
N PHE A 95 1.70 1.94 -8.36
CA PHE A 95 3.09 1.53 -8.56
C PHE A 95 3.72 1.14 -7.23
N GLY A 96 4.54 0.11 -7.24
CA GLY A 96 5.27 -0.39 -6.09
C GLY A 96 6.74 -0.60 -6.38
N ILE A 97 7.57 -0.34 -5.40
CA ILE A 97 9.01 -0.61 -5.36
C ILE A 97 9.27 -1.41 -4.10
N LEU A 98 9.87 -2.59 -4.23
CA LEU A 98 10.22 -3.44 -3.10
C LEU A 98 11.73 -3.69 -3.09
N LYS A 99 12.39 -3.33 -2.00
CA LYS A 99 13.76 -3.75 -1.73
C LYS A 99 13.78 -5.23 -1.35
N ARG A 100 14.56 -6.06 -2.04
CA ARG A 100 14.65 -7.49 -1.72
C ARG A 100 15.12 -7.72 -0.29
N GLY A 101 14.37 -8.55 0.44
CA GLY A 101 14.59 -8.77 1.87
C GLY A 101 14.30 -7.57 2.78
N GLY A 102 13.66 -6.53 2.26
CA GLY A 102 13.43 -5.28 2.95
C GLY A 102 12.00 -4.75 2.81
N GLN A 103 11.91 -3.45 2.67
CA GLN A 103 10.66 -2.70 2.71
C GLN A 103 10.06 -2.52 1.30
N VAL A 104 8.75 -2.24 1.27
CA VAL A 104 8.01 -1.81 0.08
C VAL A 104 7.65 -0.32 0.19
N TYR A 105 7.66 0.36 -0.94
CA TYR A 105 7.08 1.69 -1.14
C TYR A 105 5.99 1.61 -2.20
N THR A 106 4.89 2.33 -2.02
CA THR A 106 3.77 2.34 -2.96
C THR A 106 3.29 3.74 -3.25
N LYS A 107 2.83 3.96 -4.49
CA LYS A 107 2.27 5.25 -4.93
C LYS A 107 1.08 5.02 -5.85
N VAL A 108 -0.02 5.73 -5.61
CA VAL A 108 -1.12 5.82 -6.57
C VAL A 108 -0.65 6.64 -7.77
N ILE A 109 -0.85 6.12 -8.97
CA ILE A 109 -0.41 6.74 -10.22
C ILE A 109 -1.59 7.03 -11.14
N PRO A 110 -1.49 8.02 -12.04
CA PRO A 110 -2.55 8.27 -13.03
C PRO A 110 -2.58 7.20 -14.13
N ASP A 111 -1.41 6.72 -14.53
CA ASP A 111 -1.20 5.68 -15.53
C ASP A 111 0.14 4.97 -15.31
N ALA A 112 0.37 3.86 -16.04
CA ALA A 112 1.61 3.08 -15.99
C ALA A 112 2.54 3.40 -17.17
N LYS A 113 2.63 4.65 -17.60
CA LYS A 113 3.56 5.07 -18.65
C LYS A 113 4.96 5.30 -18.10
N ALA A 114 5.97 5.14 -18.95
CA ALA A 114 7.36 5.43 -18.61
C ALA A 114 7.56 6.84 -18.04
N SER A 115 6.89 7.85 -18.60
CA SER A 115 6.93 9.24 -18.13
C SER A 115 6.37 9.44 -16.71
N THR A 116 5.50 8.56 -16.26
CA THR A 116 4.95 8.55 -14.89
C THR A 116 5.84 7.76 -13.92
N LEU A 117 6.37 6.62 -14.37
CA LEU A 117 7.11 5.70 -13.51
C LEU A 117 8.56 6.15 -13.26
N MET A 118 9.26 6.66 -14.30
CA MET A 118 10.66 7.05 -14.20
C MET A 118 10.95 8.09 -13.11
N PRO A 119 10.21 9.20 -12.99
CA PRO A 119 10.47 10.17 -11.92
C PRO A 119 10.32 9.57 -10.52
N ILE A 120 9.38 8.61 -10.34
CA ILE A 120 9.18 7.92 -9.05
C ILE A 120 10.37 7.01 -8.75
N MET A 121 10.86 6.28 -9.76
CA MET A 121 12.02 5.40 -9.60
C MET A 121 13.28 6.21 -9.29
N GLN A 122 13.54 7.29 -10.02
CA GLN A 122 14.69 8.18 -9.78
C GLN A 122 14.65 8.84 -8.39
N GLU A 123 13.45 9.15 -7.88
CA GLU A 123 13.28 9.68 -6.51
C GLU A 123 13.54 8.62 -5.43
N ARG A 124 13.17 7.34 -5.69
CA ARG A 124 13.06 6.30 -4.68
C ARG A 124 14.08 5.17 -4.79
N ILE A 125 14.89 5.16 -5.83
CA ILE A 125 15.93 4.15 -6.05
C ILE A 125 17.27 4.88 -6.25
N VAL A 126 18.29 4.44 -5.51
CA VAL A 126 19.64 4.97 -5.64
C VAL A 126 20.20 4.53 -7.00
N PRO A 127 20.91 5.40 -7.75
CA PRO A 127 21.64 5.02 -8.97
C PRO A 127 22.51 3.78 -8.75
N ASP A 128 22.84 3.06 -9.83
CA ASP A 128 23.57 1.79 -9.83
C ASP A 128 22.87 0.61 -9.12
N SER A 129 21.62 0.78 -8.71
CA SER A 129 20.81 -0.32 -8.17
C SER A 129 20.37 -1.28 -9.27
N ILE A 130 20.20 -2.55 -8.90
CA ILE A 130 19.67 -3.61 -9.77
C ILE A 130 18.16 -3.58 -9.70
N VAL A 131 17.49 -3.28 -10.82
CA VAL A 131 16.02 -3.18 -10.90
C VAL A 131 15.46 -4.39 -11.65
N TYR A 132 14.62 -5.16 -10.99
CA TYR A 132 13.86 -6.27 -11.57
C TYR A 132 12.45 -5.82 -11.90
N SER A 133 12.02 -5.99 -13.16
CA SER A 133 10.64 -5.70 -13.60
C SER A 133 10.07 -6.84 -14.44
N ASP A 134 8.75 -6.80 -14.68
CA ASP A 134 8.16 -7.62 -15.74
C ASP A 134 8.52 -7.09 -17.15
N ALA A 135 7.95 -7.73 -18.19
CA ALA A 135 8.22 -7.41 -19.59
C ALA A 135 7.33 -6.29 -20.15
N LEU A 136 6.77 -5.40 -19.31
CA LEU A 136 5.95 -4.29 -19.79
C LEU A 136 6.79 -3.27 -20.60
N PRO A 137 6.28 -2.77 -21.74
CA PRO A 137 7.02 -1.80 -22.57
C PRO A 137 7.40 -0.51 -21.83
N SER A 138 6.66 -0.14 -20.80
CA SER A 138 6.94 1.05 -19.96
C SER A 138 8.31 0.99 -19.28
N TYR A 139 8.85 -0.21 -19.06
CA TYR A 139 10.16 -0.41 -18.44
C TYR A 139 11.33 -0.43 -19.44
N ASN A 140 11.07 -0.32 -20.76
CA ASN A 140 12.14 -0.26 -21.75
C ASN A 140 13.08 0.95 -21.54
N VAL A 141 12.56 2.02 -20.92
CA VAL A 141 13.34 3.21 -20.59
C VAL A 141 14.42 2.93 -19.54
N LEU A 142 14.28 1.86 -18.75
CA LEU A 142 15.29 1.46 -17.76
C LEU A 142 16.56 0.93 -18.41
N ASP A 143 16.49 0.41 -19.64
CA ASP A 143 17.66 -0.11 -20.37
C ASP A 143 18.67 0.99 -20.74
N VAL A 144 18.27 2.27 -20.67
CA VAL A 144 19.09 3.46 -20.96
C VAL A 144 19.16 4.42 -19.76
N SER A 145 18.82 3.95 -18.55
CA SER A 145 18.84 4.73 -17.32
C SER A 145 20.09 4.45 -16.47
N ASP A 146 20.18 5.12 -15.32
CA ASP A 146 21.26 4.92 -14.34
C ASP A 146 21.08 3.64 -13.49
N PHE A 147 20.22 2.69 -13.92
CA PHE A 147 19.93 1.46 -13.21
C PHE A 147 20.40 0.24 -14.01
N HIS A 148 20.79 -0.83 -13.32
CA HIS A 148 21.04 -2.14 -13.92
C HIS A 148 19.72 -2.91 -14.05
N HIS A 149 19.09 -2.84 -15.25
CA HIS A 149 17.76 -3.42 -15.46
C HIS A 149 17.81 -4.91 -15.80
N HIS A 150 17.03 -5.71 -15.07
CA HIS A 150 16.78 -7.14 -15.34
C HIS A 150 15.31 -7.38 -15.61
N ARG A 151 14.98 -7.63 -16.88
CA ARG A 151 13.61 -7.91 -17.33
C ARG A 151 13.26 -9.39 -17.14
N ILE A 152 12.09 -9.66 -16.57
CA ILE A 152 11.57 -10.99 -16.33
C ILE A 152 10.46 -11.29 -17.32
N ASN A 153 10.62 -12.36 -18.09
CA ASN A 153 9.62 -12.81 -19.06
C ASN A 153 8.86 -14.01 -18.49
N HIS A 154 7.73 -13.75 -17.83
CA HIS A 154 6.86 -14.79 -17.25
C HIS A 154 6.26 -15.78 -18.26
N SER A 155 6.27 -15.48 -19.58
CA SER A 155 5.72 -16.36 -20.60
C SER A 155 6.66 -17.50 -21.03
N ARG A 156 7.95 -17.42 -20.68
CA ARG A 156 8.96 -18.39 -21.14
C ARG A 156 9.68 -19.17 -20.04
N LEU A 157 9.73 -18.65 -18.81
CA LEU A 157 10.49 -19.30 -17.71
C LEU A 157 9.91 -18.90 -16.35
N PHE A 158 9.37 -19.86 -15.61
CA PHE A 158 9.17 -19.73 -14.17
C PHE A 158 10.55 -19.73 -13.50
N ALA A 159 10.95 -18.55 -12.95
CA ALA A 159 12.13 -18.32 -12.14
C ALA A 159 13.43 -19.06 -12.55
N ARG A 160 14.34 -18.35 -13.23
CA ARG A 160 15.75 -18.78 -13.32
C ARG A 160 16.55 -18.13 -12.20
N GLY A 161 16.80 -18.87 -11.11
CA GLY A 161 17.61 -18.39 -10.01
C GLY A 161 17.02 -17.16 -9.31
N LYS A 162 17.77 -16.07 -9.25
CA LYS A 162 17.36 -14.81 -8.60
C LYS A 162 16.46 -13.90 -9.46
N ASN A 163 16.19 -14.25 -10.73
CA ASN A 163 15.38 -13.42 -11.64
C ASN A 163 13.88 -13.68 -11.43
N HIS A 164 13.27 -12.98 -10.48
CA HIS A 164 11.84 -13.01 -10.19
C HIS A 164 11.41 -11.70 -9.50
N ILE A 165 10.11 -11.40 -9.53
CA ILE A 165 9.47 -10.30 -8.76
C ILE A 165 8.47 -10.85 -7.74
N ASN A 166 8.72 -12.04 -7.22
CA ASN A 166 7.80 -12.72 -6.29
C ASN A 166 7.57 -11.92 -4.99
N GLY A 167 8.54 -11.12 -4.59
CA GLY A 167 8.44 -10.30 -3.39
C GLY A 167 7.33 -9.26 -3.50
N ILE A 168 7.33 -8.48 -4.58
CA ILE A 168 6.32 -7.45 -4.81
C ILE A 168 4.96 -8.06 -5.17
N GLU A 169 4.92 -9.18 -5.89
CA GLU A 169 3.67 -9.92 -6.15
C GLU A 169 3.05 -10.43 -4.85
N ASN A 170 3.85 -10.93 -3.92
CA ASN A 170 3.39 -11.34 -2.59
C ASN A 170 2.81 -10.14 -1.82
N PHE A 171 3.47 -8.99 -1.85
CA PHE A 171 2.92 -7.75 -1.27
C PHE A 171 1.55 -7.42 -1.86
N TRP A 172 1.38 -7.44 -3.20
CA TRP A 172 0.09 -7.17 -3.83
C TRP A 172 -1.00 -8.15 -3.39
N ASN A 173 -0.65 -9.43 -3.25
CA ASN A 173 -1.59 -10.44 -2.78
C ASN A 173 -2.04 -10.18 -1.34
N GLN A 174 -1.12 -9.78 -0.46
CA GLN A 174 -1.42 -9.41 0.93
C GLN A 174 -2.28 -8.13 0.99
N ALA A 175 -1.92 -7.09 0.23
CA ALA A 175 -2.65 -5.84 0.17
C ALA A 175 -4.08 -6.05 -0.35
N LYS A 176 -4.27 -6.79 -1.43
CA LYS A 176 -5.59 -7.13 -1.97
C LYS A 176 -6.43 -7.94 -0.99
N ARG A 177 -5.83 -8.89 -0.25
CA ARG A 177 -6.50 -9.66 0.79
C ARG A 177 -6.95 -8.76 1.95
N HIS A 178 -6.07 -7.87 2.41
CA HIS A 178 -6.41 -6.90 3.46
C HIS A 178 -7.54 -5.96 3.04
N MET A 179 -7.54 -5.50 1.79
CA MET A 179 -8.52 -4.56 1.25
C MET A 179 -9.91 -5.18 1.02
N ARG A 180 -10.03 -6.50 0.86
CA ARG A 180 -11.32 -7.19 0.57
C ARG A 180 -12.41 -6.94 1.61
N LYS A 181 -12.04 -6.71 2.87
CA LYS A 181 -12.99 -6.44 3.96
C LYS A 181 -13.56 -5.01 3.96
N PHE A 182 -12.95 -4.10 3.18
CA PHE A 182 -13.38 -2.71 3.09
C PHE A 182 -14.19 -2.49 1.82
N ASN A 183 -15.52 -2.52 1.95
CA ASN A 183 -16.43 -2.21 0.85
C ASN A 183 -16.70 -0.71 0.82
N GLY A 184 -16.57 -0.09 -0.36
CA GLY A 184 -16.95 1.31 -0.54
C GLY A 184 -15.92 2.32 -0.04
N VAL A 185 -14.63 2.01 -0.16
CA VAL A 185 -13.57 3.00 0.10
C VAL A 185 -13.67 4.12 -0.94
N PRO A 186 -13.90 5.39 -0.53
CA PRO A 186 -13.87 6.51 -1.45
C PRO A 186 -12.50 6.64 -2.12
N LYS A 187 -12.50 7.05 -3.40
CA LYS A 187 -11.26 7.14 -4.20
C LYS A 187 -10.24 8.09 -3.55
N GLU A 188 -10.71 9.19 -2.99
CA GLU A 188 -9.90 10.17 -2.26
C GLU A 188 -9.23 9.63 -1.00
N HIS A 189 -9.81 8.59 -0.38
CA HIS A 189 -9.25 7.96 0.81
C HIS A 189 -8.41 6.72 0.52
N PHE A 190 -8.44 6.23 -0.72
CA PHE A 190 -7.69 5.03 -1.10
C PHE A 190 -6.19 5.11 -0.79
N PRO A 191 -5.49 6.24 -1.00
CA PRO A 191 -4.07 6.36 -0.64
C PRO A 191 -3.79 6.02 0.83
N LEU A 192 -4.70 6.38 1.75
CA LEU A 192 -4.55 6.08 3.18
C LEU A 192 -4.60 4.58 3.46
N PHE A 193 -5.49 3.85 2.78
CA PHE A 193 -5.60 2.39 2.91
C PHE A 193 -4.41 1.68 2.26
N LEU A 194 -3.92 2.20 1.14
CA LEU A 194 -2.73 1.69 0.48
C LEU A 194 -1.51 1.81 1.40
N LYS A 195 -1.32 2.97 2.01
CA LYS A 195 -0.23 3.21 2.98
C LYS A 195 -0.39 2.39 4.26
N GLU A 196 -1.61 2.05 4.68
CA GLU A 196 -1.83 1.07 5.74
C GLU A 196 -1.29 -0.31 5.33
N CYS A 197 -1.53 -0.76 4.09
CA CYS A 197 -1.00 -2.05 3.59
C CYS A 197 0.53 -2.04 3.54
N GLU A 198 1.13 -0.97 3.03
CA GLU A 198 2.57 -0.75 3.00
C GLU A 198 3.19 -0.81 4.40
N TRP A 199 2.63 -0.04 5.34
CA TRP A 199 3.09 -0.02 6.73
C TRP A 199 3.00 -1.39 7.42
N ARG A 200 1.91 -2.13 7.20
CA ARG A 200 1.72 -3.47 7.75
C ARG A 200 2.75 -4.46 7.20
N PHE A 201 3.06 -4.39 5.91
CA PHE A 201 4.07 -5.23 5.28
C PHE A 201 5.47 -4.90 5.82
N ASN A 202 5.79 -3.62 5.93
CA ASN A 202 7.08 -3.14 6.44
C ASN A 202 7.27 -3.37 7.94
N ASN A 203 6.20 -3.65 8.68
CA ASN A 203 6.20 -3.92 10.12
C ASN A 203 5.38 -5.18 10.41
N PRO A 204 5.88 -6.38 10.12
CA PRO A 204 5.08 -7.62 10.24
C PRO A 204 4.69 -7.99 11.67
N SER A 205 5.41 -7.50 12.69
CA SER A 205 5.10 -7.77 14.08
C SER A 205 3.95 -6.89 14.60
N PRO A 206 2.82 -7.49 15.07
CA PRO A 206 1.72 -6.73 15.68
C PRO A 206 2.15 -5.90 16.90
N GLN A 207 3.14 -6.37 17.67
CA GLN A 207 3.69 -5.65 18.82
C GLN A 207 4.38 -4.37 18.39
N VAL A 208 5.16 -4.41 17.29
CA VAL A 208 5.81 -3.23 16.71
C VAL A 208 4.75 -2.24 16.21
N GLN A 209 3.74 -2.73 15.47
CA GLN A 209 2.63 -1.93 14.99
C GLN A 209 1.90 -1.23 16.13
N LEU A 210 1.61 -1.95 17.20
CA LEU A 210 0.92 -1.43 18.38
C LEU A 210 1.75 -0.34 19.09
N LYS A 211 3.06 -0.58 19.26
CA LYS A 211 3.98 0.39 19.87
C LYS A 211 4.06 1.68 19.06
N GLN A 212 4.22 1.58 17.74
CA GLN A 212 4.29 2.73 16.84
C GLN A 212 2.99 3.55 16.90
N LEU A 213 1.82 2.92 16.73
CA LEU A 213 0.54 3.62 16.76
C LEU A 213 0.26 4.27 18.12
N LYS A 214 0.53 3.59 19.24
CA LYS A 214 0.39 4.18 20.58
C LYS A 214 1.31 5.42 20.75
N HIS A 215 2.51 5.37 20.22
CA HIS A 215 3.44 6.51 20.23
C HIS A 215 2.89 7.69 19.41
N TRP A 216 2.48 7.45 18.16
CA TRP A 216 1.95 8.51 17.29
C TRP A 216 0.66 9.11 17.82
N VAL A 217 -0.25 8.27 18.33
CA VAL A 217 -1.50 8.72 18.96
C VAL A 217 -1.21 9.59 20.18
N LYS A 218 -0.28 9.20 21.04
CA LYS A 218 0.13 10.00 22.20
C LYS A 218 0.64 11.38 21.75
N LYS A 219 1.41 11.46 20.68
CA LYS A 219 1.98 12.70 20.15
C LYS A 219 0.94 13.61 19.48
N HIS A 220 -0.06 13.04 18.79
CA HIS A 220 -0.92 13.79 17.88
C HIS A 220 -2.41 13.78 18.22
N LEU A 221 -2.92 12.82 18.99
CA LEU A 221 -4.36 12.66 19.25
C LEU A 221 -4.74 12.74 20.74
N ILE A 222 -3.82 12.55 21.65
CA ILE A 222 -3.98 12.75 23.10
C ILE A 222 -3.33 14.08 23.49
#